data_4404eff07fe0c8dc0c664e338bd6d74b
#
_entry.id   4404eff07fe0c8dc0c664e338bd6d74b
#
_cell.length_a   1.000
_cell.length_b   1.000
_cell.length_c   1.000
_cell.angle_alpha   90.00
_cell.angle_beta   90.00
_cell.angle_gamma   90.00
#
_symmetry.space_group_name_H-M   'P 1'
#
loop_
_entity.id
_entity.type
_entity.pdbx_description
1 polymer ?
#
loop_
_entity_poly.entity_id
_entity_poly.type
_entity_poly.pdbx_seq_one_letter_code
_entity_poly.pdbx_strand_id
1 'polypeptide(L)'
;LTAGMDLATSNAGKLTLQATQGLAINPGQQLLFDGIDFRTYSLSFTFTPYSREEAETVKNIIKVFRTHAAPRISDSGMFFIPPSTFNLAFYKDGAINTNITAVGESVIESIDVNYSPNGWAAHDDGAPVQTILTINFREIALIDRNKVEEGF
;
A
#
# COMPACT_ATOMS: atom_id res chain seq x y z
N LEU A 1 45.19 -20.04 25.46
CA LEU A 1 43.76 -20.33 25.85
C LEU A 1 42.71 -19.64 24.96
N THR A 2 43.12 -18.85 24.01
CA THR A 2 42.20 -18.12 23.07
C THR A 2 41.95 -18.84 21.74
N ALA A 3 42.80 -19.81 21.38
CA ALA A 3 42.67 -20.56 20.11
C ALA A 3 41.50 -21.56 20.08
N GLY A 4 40.94 -21.96 21.24
CA GLY A 4 39.83 -22.91 21.33
C GLY A 4 38.43 -22.26 21.17
N MET A 5 38.32 -20.94 21.38
CA MET A 5 37.04 -20.24 21.28
C MET A 5 36.72 -19.84 19.84
N ASP A 6 37.72 -19.55 19.02
CA ASP A 6 37.52 -19.18 17.61
C ASP A 6 37.05 -20.35 16.74
N LEU A 7 37.39 -21.59 17.11
CA LEU A 7 36.96 -22.78 16.38
C LEU A 7 35.47 -23.10 16.59
N ALA A 8 34.92 -22.74 17.79
CA ALA A 8 33.52 -22.95 18.11
C ALA A 8 32.57 -21.96 17.44
N THR A 9 33.09 -20.79 17.02
CA THR A 9 32.31 -19.75 16.35
C THR A 9 32.40 -19.79 14.83
N SER A 10 33.39 -20.51 14.28
CA SER A 10 33.51 -20.72 12.85
C SER A 10 32.51 -21.78 12.34
N ASN A 11 32.04 -21.63 11.11
CA ASN A 11 31.17 -22.63 10.48
C ASN A 11 31.78 -24.04 10.46
N ALA A 12 33.10 -24.13 10.37
CA ALA A 12 33.83 -25.38 10.41
C ALA A 12 33.80 -26.02 11.83
N GLY A 13 33.88 -25.22 12.90
CA GLY A 13 33.76 -25.70 14.29
C GLY A 13 32.34 -26.20 14.60
N LYS A 14 31.30 -25.56 14.04
CA LYS A 14 29.90 -26.01 14.17
C LYS A 14 29.67 -27.36 13.49
N LEU A 15 30.20 -27.52 12.27
CA LEU A 15 30.10 -28.77 11.49
C LEU A 15 30.85 -29.95 12.18
N THR A 16 32.01 -29.70 12.76
CA THR A 16 32.74 -30.75 13.49
C THR A 16 32.05 -31.18 14.79
N LEU A 17 31.47 -30.26 15.54
CA LEU A 17 30.68 -30.58 16.74
C LEU A 17 29.41 -31.38 16.39
N GLN A 18 28.73 -31.04 15.32
CA GLN A 18 27.57 -31.79 14.84
C GLN A 18 27.92 -33.19 14.37
N ALA A 19 29.07 -33.37 13.68
CA ALA A 19 29.48 -34.66 13.17
C ALA A 19 30.01 -35.62 14.25
N THR A 20 30.67 -35.11 15.32
CA THR A 20 31.31 -35.94 16.34
C THR A 20 30.45 -36.23 17.57
N GLN A 21 29.48 -35.35 17.88
CA GLN A 21 28.67 -35.48 19.10
C GLN A 21 27.16 -35.58 18.85
N GLY A 22 26.73 -35.54 17.60
CA GLY A 22 25.28 -35.59 17.28
C GLY A 22 24.46 -34.41 17.83
N LEU A 23 25.14 -33.33 18.27
CA LEU A 23 24.51 -32.17 18.88
C LEU A 23 24.24 -31.12 17.79
N ALA A 24 22.97 -30.87 17.51
CA ALA A 24 22.57 -29.74 16.69
C ALA A 24 22.68 -28.44 17.50
N ILE A 25 23.53 -27.53 17.05
CA ILE A 25 23.61 -26.19 17.65
C ILE A 25 22.33 -25.46 17.30
N ASN A 26 21.52 -25.10 18.30
CA ASN A 26 20.38 -24.21 18.11
C ASN A 26 20.95 -22.85 17.65
N PRO A 27 20.62 -22.38 16.42
CA PRO A 27 21.17 -21.14 15.89
C PRO A 27 20.72 -19.90 16.67
N GLY A 28 19.83 -20.06 17.67
CA GLY A 28 19.34 -18.94 18.49
C GLY A 28 18.74 -17.82 17.65
N GLN A 29 18.04 -18.18 16.56
CA GLN A 29 17.41 -17.18 15.70
C GLN A 29 16.33 -16.44 16.51
N GLN A 30 16.63 -15.22 16.87
CA GLN A 30 15.65 -14.28 17.40
C GLN A 30 15.20 -13.41 16.23
N LEU A 31 13.89 -13.25 16.10
CA LEU A 31 13.33 -12.26 15.21
C LEU A 31 13.66 -10.90 15.81
N LEU A 32 14.67 -10.22 15.26
CA LEU A 32 14.96 -8.84 15.62
C LEU A 32 13.93 -7.94 14.94
N PHE A 33 13.47 -6.94 15.67
CA PHE A 33 12.61 -5.90 15.11
C PHE A 33 13.42 -5.07 14.09
N ASP A 34 13.04 -5.16 12.82
CA ASP A 34 13.74 -4.50 11.71
C ASP A 34 13.08 -3.18 11.29
N GLY A 35 11.92 -2.87 11.86
CA GLY A 35 11.19 -1.64 11.57
C GLY A 35 9.68 -1.84 11.49
N ILE A 36 8.99 -0.78 11.15
CA ILE A 36 7.55 -0.75 10.88
C ILE A 36 7.36 -0.35 9.42
N ASP A 37 6.53 -1.09 8.69
CA ASP A 37 6.15 -0.73 7.33
C ASP A 37 5.06 0.34 7.32
N PHE A 38 5.00 1.08 6.21
CA PHE A 38 3.90 2.02 5.94
C PHE A 38 2.61 1.24 5.69
N ARG A 39 1.51 1.69 6.30
CA ARG A 39 0.20 1.07 6.07
C ARG A 39 -0.31 1.38 4.67
N THR A 40 -1.01 0.41 4.10
CA THR A 40 -1.65 0.53 2.79
C THR A 40 -3.15 0.29 2.92
N TYR A 41 -3.93 1.02 2.14
CA TYR A 41 -5.39 0.92 2.10
C TYR A 41 -5.85 0.78 0.66
N SER A 42 -6.71 -0.20 0.41
CA SER A 42 -7.31 -0.42 -0.90
C SER A 42 -8.79 -0.04 -0.87
N LEU A 43 -9.19 0.90 -1.69
CA LEU A 43 -10.58 1.31 -1.85
C LEU A 43 -11.06 0.93 -3.25
N SER A 44 -12.20 0.24 -3.31
CA SER A 44 -12.80 -0.18 -4.57
C SER A 44 -14.19 0.42 -4.73
N PHE A 45 -14.43 1.05 -5.88
CA PHE A 45 -15.69 1.69 -6.22
C PHE A 45 -16.24 1.06 -7.49
N THR A 46 -17.53 0.68 -7.44
CA THR A 46 -18.24 0.16 -8.61
C THR A 46 -19.18 1.22 -9.14
N PHE A 47 -19.02 1.59 -10.40
CA PHE A 47 -19.85 2.54 -11.10
C PHE A 47 -20.68 1.84 -12.16
N THR A 48 -21.96 2.15 -12.20
CA THR A 48 -22.93 1.65 -13.22
C THR A 48 -23.72 2.83 -13.76
N PRO A 49 -23.14 3.63 -14.67
CA PRO A 49 -23.79 4.81 -15.22
C PRO A 49 -25.01 4.42 -16.07
N TYR A 50 -26.14 5.09 -15.84
CA TYR A 50 -27.38 4.95 -16.63
C TYR A 50 -27.56 6.03 -17.69
N SER A 51 -26.78 7.11 -17.61
CA SER A 51 -26.83 8.19 -18.58
C SER A 51 -25.42 8.54 -19.07
N ARG A 52 -25.38 9.28 -20.20
CA ARG A 52 -24.14 9.80 -20.76
C ARG A 52 -23.43 10.75 -19.79
N GLU A 53 -24.19 11.60 -19.10
CA GLU A 53 -23.63 12.54 -18.11
C GLU A 53 -22.99 11.81 -16.94
N GLU A 54 -23.61 10.72 -16.45
CA GLU A 54 -23.04 9.88 -15.42
C GLU A 54 -21.75 9.19 -15.92
N ALA A 55 -21.74 8.69 -17.13
CA ALA A 55 -20.55 8.07 -17.74
C ALA A 55 -19.38 9.06 -17.86
N GLU A 56 -19.67 10.31 -18.28
CA GLU A 56 -18.68 11.38 -18.30
C GLU A 56 -18.19 11.74 -16.89
N THR A 57 -19.07 11.72 -15.90
CA THR A 57 -18.71 11.94 -14.49
C THR A 57 -17.75 10.85 -13.99
N VAL A 58 -18.03 9.58 -14.24
CA VAL A 58 -17.12 8.46 -13.91
C VAL A 58 -15.76 8.64 -14.57
N LYS A 59 -15.73 8.99 -15.85
CA LYS A 59 -14.49 9.27 -16.59
C LYS A 59 -13.70 10.44 -15.95
N ASN A 60 -14.39 11.49 -15.52
CA ASN A 60 -13.76 12.63 -14.88
C ASN A 60 -13.20 12.26 -13.49
N ILE A 61 -13.92 11.47 -12.69
CA ILE A 61 -13.44 10.95 -11.41
C ILE A 61 -12.12 10.19 -11.60
N ILE A 62 -12.10 9.24 -12.54
CA ILE A 62 -10.88 8.46 -12.85
C ILE A 62 -9.75 9.38 -13.30
N LYS A 63 -10.04 10.37 -14.15
CA LYS A 63 -9.07 11.34 -14.64
C LYS A 63 -8.46 12.17 -13.50
N VAL A 64 -9.29 12.65 -12.57
CA VAL A 64 -8.83 13.44 -11.41
C VAL A 64 -7.85 12.63 -10.56
N PHE A 65 -8.21 11.41 -10.20
CA PHE A 65 -7.31 10.56 -9.41
C PHE A 65 -5.99 10.27 -10.13
N ARG A 66 -6.04 9.92 -11.42
CA ARG A 66 -4.83 9.70 -12.23
C ARG A 66 -3.95 10.94 -12.35
N THR A 67 -4.56 12.11 -12.50
CA THR A 67 -3.82 13.38 -12.59
C THR A 67 -3.07 13.68 -11.30
N HIS A 68 -3.71 13.47 -10.14
CA HIS A 68 -3.10 13.74 -8.85
C HIS A 68 -2.14 12.64 -8.38
N ALA A 69 -2.29 11.41 -8.90
CA ALA A 69 -1.35 10.31 -8.66
C ALA A 69 -0.07 10.43 -9.49
N ALA A 70 -0.09 11.19 -10.59
CA ALA A 70 1.07 11.34 -11.45
C ALA A 70 2.00 12.46 -10.97
N PRO A 71 3.34 12.26 -10.99
CA PRO A 71 4.27 13.34 -10.76
C PRO A 71 4.19 14.37 -11.91
N ARG A 72 4.40 15.64 -11.59
CA ARG A 72 4.47 16.70 -12.56
C ARG A 72 5.93 17.01 -12.89
N ILE A 73 6.23 17.29 -14.16
CA ILE A 73 7.55 17.78 -14.55
C ILE A 73 7.59 19.29 -14.27
N SER A 74 8.68 19.79 -13.67
CA SER A 74 8.89 21.22 -13.47
C SER A 74 8.99 21.97 -14.81
N ASP A 75 8.71 23.27 -14.81
CA ASP A 75 8.75 24.09 -16.01
C ASP A 75 10.14 24.10 -16.69
N SER A 76 11.20 23.87 -15.91
CA SER A 76 12.57 23.70 -16.43
C SER A 76 12.82 22.32 -17.06
N GLY A 77 11.91 21.36 -16.92
CA GLY A 77 12.08 19.99 -17.39
C GLY A 77 13.10 19.13 -16.61
N MET A 78 13.80 19.71 -15.63
CA MET A 78 14.92 19.06 -14.96
C MET A 78 14.51 18.28 -13.70
N PHE A 79 13.34 18.57 -13.11
CA PHE A 79 12.91 17.97 -11.84
C PHE A 79 11.48 17.43 -11.92
N PHE A 80 11.24 16.33 -11.21
CA PHE A 80 9.89 15.85 -10.94
C PHE A 80 9.36 16.50 -9.66
N ILE A 81 8.14 17.02 -9.73
CA ILE A 81 7.37 17.44 -8.57
C ILE A 81 6.57 16.22 -8.12
N PRO A 82 6.66 15.82 -6.84
CA PRO A 82 5.97 14.64 -6.34
C PRO A 82 4.45 14.75 -6.55
N PRO A 83 3.74 13.59 -6.58
CA PRO A 83 2.28 13.58 -6.67
C PRO A 83 1.63 14.23 -5.45
N SER A 84 0.33 14.49 -5.56
CA SER A 84 -0.46 15.05 -4.47
C SER A 84 -0.60 14.06 -3.32
N THR A 85 -0.69 14.58 -2.10
CA THR A 85 -1.07 13.81 -0.92
C THR A 85 -2.57 13.83 -0.71
N PHE A 86 -3.11 12.84 -0.03
CA PHE A 86 -4.52 12.62 0.22
C PHE A 86 -4.78 12.38 1.70
N ASN A 87 -5.83 13.02 2.21
CA ASN A 87 -6.38 12.73 3.53
C ASN A 87 -7.68 11.95 3.36
N LEU A 88 -7.69 10.71 3.85
CA LEU A 88 -8.86 9.82 3.78
C LEU A 88 -9.65 9.95 5.08
N ALA A 89 -10.92 10.34 4.97
CA ALA A 89 -11.83 10.43 6.10
C ALA A 89 -13.15 9.72 5.78
N PHE A 90 -13.61 8.90 6.71
CA PHE A 90 -14.88 8.19 6.59
C PHE A 90 -15.94 8.92 7.40
N TYR A 91 -17.06 9.25 6.77
CA TYR A 91 -18.16 9.97 7.39
C TYR A 91 -19.39 9.08 7.51
N LYS A 92 -20.13 9.25 8.62
CA LYS A 92 -21.47 8.70 8.82
C LYS A 92 -22.36 9.81 9.38
N ASP A 93 -23.49 10.04 8.74
CA ASP A 93 -24.50 11.03 9.16
C ASP A 93 -23.93 12.45 9.38
N GLY A 94 -22.94 12.83 8.55
CA GLY A 94 -22.28 14.15 8.61
C GLY A 94 -21.16 14.29 9.64
N ALA A 95 -20.89 13.26 10.44
CA ALA A 95 -19.78 13.22 11.39
C ALA A 95 -18.72 12.20 10.98
N ILE A 96 -17.49 12.38 11.45
CA ILE A 96 -16.41 11.41 11.25
C ILE A 96 -16.80 10.11 11.95
N ASN A 97 -16.68 9.00 11.23
CA ASN A 97 -16.96 7.67 11.75
C ASN A 97 -15.79 7.14 12.58
N THR A 98 -15.90 7.24 13.89
CA THR A 98 -14.88 6.78 14.84
C THR A 98 -14.79 5.25 15.01
N ASN A 99 -15.70 4.49 14.38
CA ASN A 99 -15.62 3.01 14.38
C ASN A 99 -14.64 2.48 13.33
N ILE A 100 -14.11 3.36 12.49
CA ILE A 100 -13.09 3.04 11.47
C ILE A 100 -11.81 3.73 11.88
N THR A 101 -10.72 2.99 11.87
CA THR A 101 -9.38 3.52 12.16
C THR A 101 -9.07 4.73 11.27
N ALA A 102 -8.54 5.79 11.85
CA ALA A 102 -8.14 6.97 11.10
C ALA A 102 -6.97 6.63 10.16
N VAL A 103 -7.01 7.21 8.98
CA VAL A 103 -5.95 7.06 7.97
C VAL A 103 -5.13 8.35 7.95
N GLY A 104 -3.83 8.21 8.09
CA GLY A 104 -2.91 9.32 7.99
C GLY A 104 -2.78 9.86 6.55
N GLU A 105 -1.99 10.91 6.41
CA GLU A 105 -1.69 11.47 5.10
C GLU A 105 -1.07 10.38 4.20
N SER A 106 -1.60 10.22 3.00
CA SER A 106 -1.32 9.12 2.10
C SER A 106 -1.04 9.60 0.69
N VAL A 107 -0.34 8.79 -0.08
CA VAL A 107 -0.19 8.95 -1.54
C VAL A 107 -0.86 7.80 -2.26
N ILE A 108 -1.26 8.02 -3.51
CA ILE A 108 -1.75 6.94 -4.36
C ILE A 108 -0.56 6.15 -4.89
N GLU A 109 -0.51 4.86 -4.58
CA GLU A 109 0.51 3.93 -5.05
C GLU A 109 0.14 3.33 -6.41
N SER A 110 -1.12 2.94 -6.58
CA SER A 110 -1.62 2.41 -7.85
C SER A 110 -3.11 2.69 -8.03
N ILE A 111 -3.52 2.77 -9.30
CA ILE A 111 -4.91 2.91 -9.72
C ILE A 111 -5.19 1.84 -10.76
N ASP A 112 -6.11 0.96 -10.45
CA ASP A 112 -6.64 -0.05 -11.35
C ASP A 112 -8.05 0.33 -11.81
N VAL A 113 -8.28 0.24 -13.12
CA VAL A 113 -9.59 0.51 -13.72
C VAL A 113 -9.99 -0.67 -14.58
N ASN A 114 -11.02 -1.37 -14.16
CA ASN A 114 -11.60 -2.47 -14.92
C ASN A 114 -12.92 -2.02 -15.57
N TYR A 115 -12.92 -1.92 -16.89
CA TYR A 115 -14.08 -1.51 -17.70
C TYR A 115 -14.97 -2.69 -18.11
N SER A 116 -14.62 -3.91 -17.77
CA SER A 116 -15.35 -5.12 -18.15
C SER A 116 -15.38 -6.16 -17.03
N PRO A 117 -15.84 -5.80 -15.81
CA PRO A 117 -15.77 -6.71 -14.65
C PRO A 117 -16.64 -7.97 -14.82
N ASN A 118 -17.71 -7.90 -15.59
CA ASN A 118 -18.64 -8.99 -15.89
C ASN A 118 -18.70 -9.33 -17.40
N GLY A 119 -17.59 -9.09 -18.12
CA GLY A 119 -17.57 -9.17 -19.58
C GLY A 119 -17.79 -7.80 -20.21
N TRP A 120 -17.38 -7.67 -21.48
CA TRP A 120 -17.50 -6.40 -22.19
C TRP A 120 -18.97 -6.09 -22.54
N ALA A 121 -19.45 -4.97 -22.00
CA ALA A 121 -20.72 -4.37 -22.39
C ALA A 121 -20.58 -2.85 -22.43
N ALA A 122 -21.11 -2.23 -23.47
CA ALA A 122 -21.07 -0.78 -23.68
C ALA A 122 -22.45 -0.26 -24.11
N HIS A 123 -22.71 0.98 -23.79
CA HIS A 123 -23.84 1.72 -24.31
C HIS A 123 -23.63 2.09 -25.80
N ASP A 124 -24.65 2.57 -26.50
CA ASP A 124 -24.61 2.92 -27.92
C ASP A 124 -23.53 3.99 -28.23
N ASP A 125 -23.17 4.83 -27.26
CA ASP A 125 -22.11 5.84 -27.35
C ASP A 125 -20.71 5.28 -27.04
N GLY A 126 -20.58 3.97 -26.76
CA GLY A 126 -19.34 3.29 -26.43
C GLY A 126 -18.92 3.40 -24.96
N ALA A 127 -19.71 4.05 -24.10
CA ALA A 127 -19.42 4.13 -22.66
C ALA A 127 -19.60 2.74 -22.00
N PRO A 128 -18.67 2.31 -21.13
CA PRO A 128 -18.80 1.05 -20.41
C PRO A 128 -20.06 1.04 -19.53
N VAL A 129 -20.81 -0.04 -19.54
CA VAL A 129 -21.99 -0.22 -18.69
C VAL A 129 -21.59 -0.32 -17.21
N GLN A 130 -20.42 -0.89 -16.93
CA GLN A 130 -19.91 -1.01 -15.58
C GLN A 130 -18.40 -0.76 -15.54
N THR A 131 -17.96 -0.04 -14.53
CA THR A 131 -16.54 0.23 -14.29
C THR A 131 -16.22 0.01 -12.83
N ILE A 132 -15.16 -0.74 -12.53
CA ILE A 132 -14.61 -0.85 -11.18
C ILE A 132 -13.32 -0.05 -11.14
N LEU A 133 -13.25 0.88 -10.20
CA LEU A 133 -12.08 1.68 -9.90
C LEU A 133 -11.51 1.22 -8.57
N THR A 134 -10.31 0.68 -8.56
CA THR A 134 -9.57 0.33 -7.33
C THR A 134 -8.38 1.25 -7.16
N ILE A 135 -8.28 1.88 -5.99
CA ILE A 135 -7.21 2.81 -5.65
C ILE A 135 -6.49 2.28 -4.43
N ASN A 136 -5.19 2.10 -4.55
CA ASN A 136 -4.32 1.70 -3.45
C ASN A 136 -3.58 2.93 -2.92
N PHE A 137 -3.80 3.24 -1.66
CA PHE A 137 -3.15 4.32 -0.94
C PHE A 137 -2.06 3.76 -0.02
N ARG A 138 -0.98 4.50 0.12
CA ARG A 138 0.08 4.23 1.09
C ARG A 138 0.28 5.45 1.96
N GLU A 139 0.28 5.27 3.27
CA GLU A 139 0.63 6.35 4.20
C GLU A 139 2.09 6.76 4.03
N ILE A 140 2.35 8.04 4.22
CA ILE A 140 3.70 8.61 4.12
C ILE A 140 4.37 8.79 5.49
N ALA A 141 3.63 8.60 6.58
CA ALA A 141 4.13 8.63 7.94
C ALA A 141 4.02 7.26 8.60
N LEU A 142 5.02 6.86 9.34
CA LEU A 142 4.97 5.66 10.16
C LEU A 142 4.01 5.87 11.34
N ILE A 143 3.22 4.84 11.63
CA ILE A 143 2.31 4.85 12.77
C ILE A 143 3.00 4.16 13.94
N ASP A 144 3.27 4.93 14.97
CA ASP A 144 3.79 4.46 16.24
C ASP A 144 2.65 4.16 17.24
N ARG A 145 3.03 3.67 18.43
CA ARG A 145 2.06 3.35 19.48
C ARG A 145 1.19 4.54 19.87
N ASN A 146 1.77 5.75 19.96
CA ASN A 146 1.03 6.93 20.39
C ASN A 146 -0.07 7.28 19.38
N LYS A 147 0.24 7.19 18.09
CA LYS A 147 -0.76 7.39 17.03
C LYS A 147 -1.87 6.35 17.05
N VAL A 148 -1.55 5.09 17.35
CA VAL A 148 -2.57 4.04 17.52
C VAL A 148 -3.49 4.34 18.70
N GLU A 149 -2.97 4.87 19.82
CA GLU A 149 -3.76 5.30 20.98
C GLU A 149 -4.62 6.53 20.66
N GLU A 150 -4.22 7.37 19.70
CA GLU A 150 -5.00 8.50 19.16
C GLU A 150 -6.09 8.06 18.16
N GLY A 151 -6.13 6.78 17.76
CA GLY A 151 -7.13 6.22 16.86
C GLY A 151 -6.70 6.03 15.39
N PHE A 152 -5.39 6.15 15.10
CA PHE A 152 -4.80 5.88 13.79
C PHE A 152 -4.52 4.40 13.53
#